data_44b68dc5b60b3b8e903586de563163d1
#
_entry.id   44b68dc5b60b3b8e903586de563163d1
#
_cell.length_a   1.000
_cell.length_b   1.000
_cell.length_c   1.000
_cell.angle_alpha   90.00
_cell.angle_beta   90.00
_cell.angle_gamma   90.00
#
_symmetry.space_group_name_H-M   'P 1'
#
loop_
_entity.id
_entity.type
_entity.pdbx_description
1 polymer ?
#
loop_
_entity_poly.entity_id
_entity_poly.type
_entity_poly.pdbx_seq_one_letter_code
_entity_poly.pdbx_strand_id
1 'polypeptide(L)'
;IMPDSVSEERRKLINHYGAELILIHDDNNIGECIDECLQTAMRMAEEDPNVFVPQQFINPANPQVHRSHTGQEILEQVDGPIHGFCSGIGTGGTITGIGETLKAANPDMEIWAVEPEHAAILSGGSIGSHLQMGIGDGVIPDILNQNIYQDIYIVKDEEAIRTAQELASKEGIMCGIS
;
A
#
# COMPACT_ATOMS: atom_id res chain seq x y z
N ILE A 1 0.69 17.05 0.21
CA ILE A 1 1.68 17.06 -0.88
C ILE A 1 1.53 15.76 -1.64
N MET A 2 1.57 15.80 -2.98
CA MET A 2 1.40 14.58 -3.79
C MET A 2 1.92 14.81 -5.22
N PRO A 3 2.24 13.73 -5.97
CA PRO A 3 2.55 13.83 -7.40
C PRO A 3 1.40 14.42 -8.21
N ASP A 4 1.72 15.17 -9.26
CA ASP A 4 0.71 15.70 -10.19
C ASP A 4 0.15 14.65 -11.16
N SER A 5 0.80 13.48 -11.25
CA SER A 5 0.31 12.29 -11.97
C SER A 5 -0.85 11.56 -11.28
N VAL A 6 -1.15 11.90 -10.02
CA VAL A 6 -2.31 11.34 -9.29
C VAL A 6 -3.62 11.74 -9.96
N SER A 7 -4.59 10.82 -9.98
CA SER A 7 -5.88 11.01 -10.66
C SER A 7 -6.60 12.30 -10.28
N GLU A 8 -7.27 12.91 -11.25
CA GLU A 8 -8.00 14.16 -11.06
C GLU A 8 -9.11 14.01 -10.02
N GLU A 9 -9.77 12.85 -9.96
CA GLU A 9 -10.82 12.53 -9.00
C GLU A 9 -10.31 12.61 -7.57
N ARG A 10 -9.12 12.06 -7.31
CA ARG A 10 -8.49 12.11 -5.98
C ARG A 10 -8.16 13.55 -5.59
N ARG A 11 -7.60 14.35 -6.51
CA ARG A 11 -7.31 15.77 -6.26
C ARG A 11 -8.58 16.56 -5.97
N LYS A 12 -9.66 16.36 -6.75
CA LYS A 12 -10.96 16.98 -6.53
C LYS A 12 -11.55 16.61 -5.17
N LEU A 13 -11.47 15.34 -4.79
CA LEU A 13 -11.99 14.85 -3.51
C LEU A 13 -11.26 15.49 -2.32
N ILE A 14 -9.94 15.54 -2.37
CA ILE A 14 -9.10 16.15 -1.30
C ILE A 14 -9.42 17.64 -1.17
N ASN A 15 -9.49 18.37 -2.29
CA ASN A 15 -9.89 19.80 -2.30
C ASN A 15 -11.31 20.00 -1.78
N HIS A 16 -12.23 19.09 -2.08
CA HIS A 16 -13.62 19.14 -1.59
C HIS A 16 -13.70 19.09 -0.06
N TYR A 17 -12.79 18.33 0.57
CA TYR A 17 -12.68 18.31 2.04
C TYR A 17 -11.94 19.51 2.64
N GLY A 18 -11.54 20.49 1.82
CA GLY A 18 -10.90 21.72 2.27
C GLY A 18 -9.41 21.65 2.50
N ALA A 19 -8.74 20.55 2.10
CA ALA A 19 -7.29 20.45 2.17
C ALA A 19 -6.62 21.29 1.09
N GLU A 20 -5.51 21.96 1.43
CA GLU A 20 -4.62 22.59 0.47
C GLU A 20 -3.74 21.54 -0.21
N LEU A 21 -3.67 21.58 -1.54
CA LEU A 21 -2.85 20.65 -2.32
C LEU A 21 -1.57 21.32 -2.81
N ILE A 22 -0.44 20.71 -2.48
CA ILE A 22 0.86 21.00 -3.07
C ILE A 22 1.19 19.86 -4.02
N LEU A 23 1.30 20.16 -5.31
CA LEU A 23 1.59 19.18 -6.36
C LEU A 23 3.07 19.24 -6.72
N ILE A 24 3.72 18.09 -6.74
CA ILE A 24 5.09 17.90 -7.22
C ILE A 24 5.00 17.27 -8.61
N HIS A 25 5.79 17.80 -9.56
CA HIS A 25 5.79 17.31 -10.94
C HIS A 25 6.43 15.93 -11.05
N ASP A 26 5.72 15.01 -11.70
CA ASP A 26 6.20 13.64 -11.94
C ASP A 26 6.75 13.52 -13.37
N ASP A 27 8.07 13.49 -13.50
CA ASP A 27 8.80 13.33 -14.76
C ASP A 27 8.86 11.85 -15.22
N ASN A 28 7.83 11.05 -14.96
CA ASN A 28 7.75 9.60 -15.19
C ASN A 28 8.72 8.76 -14.30
N ASN A 29 9.12 9.30 -13.17
CA ASN A 29 9.82 8.59 -12.11
C ASN A 29 9.09 8.76 -10.78
N ILE A 30 8.05 7.99 -10.59
CA ILE A 30 7.18 8.10 -9.41
C ILE A 30 7.94 7.94 -8.09
N GLY A 31 8.99 7.13 -8.05
CA GLY A 31 9.82 6.94 -6.86
C GLY A 31 10.53 8.22 -6.44
N GLU A 32 11.18 8.91 -7.38
CA GLU A 32 11.84 10.20 -7.12
C GLU A 32 10.82 11.28 -6.74
N CYS A 33 9.66 11.30 -7.42
CA CYS A 33 8.60 12.24 -7.11
C CYS A 33 8.03 12.04 -5.69
N ILE A 34 7.85 10.80 -5.24
CA ILE A 34 7.41 10.49 -3.87
C ILE A 34 8.47 10.92 -2.86
N ASP A 35 9.76 10.69 -3.15
CA ASP A 35 10.85 11.15 -2.28
C ASP A 35 10.87 12.67 -2.16
N GLU A 36 10.70 13.41 -3.25
CA GLU A 36 10.60 14.88 -3.22
C GLU A 36 9.36 15.37 -2.44
N CYS A 37 8.22 14.66 -2.56
CA CYS A 37 7.04 14.94 -1.75
C CYS A 37 7.34 14.79 -0.26
N LEU A 38 8.04 13.72 0.13
CA LEU A 38 8.44 13.45 1.51
C LEU A 38 9.43 14.50 2.02
N GLN A 39 10.48 14.80 1.27
CA GLN A 39 11.45 15.84 1.63
C GLN A 39 10.81 17.21 1.81
N THR A 40 9.84 17.55 0.94
CA THR A 40 9.11 18.81 1.05
C THR A 40 8.26 18.84 2.33
N ALA A 41 7.57 17.74 2.66
CA ALA A 41 6.77 17.63 3.88
C ALA A 41 7.66 17.74 5.14
N MET A 42 8.82 17.08 5.14
CA MET A 42 9.76 17.11 6.27
C MET A 42 10.33 18.51 6.47
N ARG A 43 10.71 19.21 5.39
CA ARG A 43 11.18 20.60 5.46
C ARG A 43 10.11 21.53 6.03
N MET A 44 8.84 21.37 5.63
CA MET A 44 7.73 22.16 6.21
C MET A 44 7.58 21.92 7.72
N ALA A 45 7.76 20.66 8.17
CA ALA A 45 7.71 20.35 9.60
C ALA A 45 8.90 20.88 10.39
N GLU A 46 10.06 21.05 9.77
CA GLU A 46 11.24 21.70 10.36
C GLU A 46 11.05 23.23 10.49
N GLU A 47 10.37 23.85 9.51
CA GLU A 47 10.16 25.30 9.45
C GLU A 47 8.97 25.77 10.32
N ASP A 48 7.93 24.93 10.50
CA ASP A 48 6.73 25.26 11.29
C ASP A 48 6.38 24.15 12.30
N PRO A 49 6.46 24.42 13.61
CA PRO A 49 6.12 23.46 14.67
C PRO A 49 4.64 23.04 14.71
N ASN A 50 3.77 23.70 13.94
CA ASN A 50 2.36 23.29 13.80
C ASN A 50 2.16 22.27 12.66
N VAL A 51 3.19 22.00 11.87
CA VAL A 51 3.13 20.98 10.81
C VAL A 51 3.48 19.61 11.39
N PHE A 52 2.55 18.66 11.24
CA PHE A 52 2.74 17.27 11.61
C PHE A 52 2.78 16.38 10.37
N VAL A 53 3.85 15.58 10.21
CA VAL A 53 3.99 14.60 9.14
C VAL A 53 3.83 13.19 9.71
N PRO A 54 2.79 12.43 9.31
CA PRO A 54 2.52 11.08 9.82
C PRO A 54 3.61 10.04 9.48
N GLN A 55 4.39 10.26 8.42
CA GLN A 55 5.52 9.42 7.98
C GLN A 55 5.14 7.94 7.80
N GLN A 56 4.15 7.67 6.97
CA GLN A 56 3.53 6.34 6.81
C GLN A 56 4.50 5.19 6.46
N PHE A 57 5.68 5.48 5.89
CA PHE A 57 6.67 4.47 5.48
C PHE A 57 7.61 4.04 6.62
N ILE A 58 7.70 4.83 7.70
CA ILE A 58 8.61 4.57 8.82
C ILE A 58 7.92 4.57 10.18
N ASN A 59 6.68 5.09 10.27
CA ASN A 59 5.95 5.21 11.53
C ASN A 59 5.42 3.85 12.00
N PRO A 60 5.88 3.31 13.14
CA PRO A 60 5.43 2.01 13.64
C PRO A 60 3.94 1.97 14.01
N ALA A 61 3.28 3.12 14.18
CA ALA A 61 1.83 3.17 14.40
C ALA A 61 1.05 2.59 13.21
N ASN A 62 1.60 2.65 11.98
CA ASN A 62 0.98 2.08 10.80
C ASN A 62 0.78 0.55 10.92
N PRO A 63 1.80 -0.31 11.04
CA PRO A 63 1.57 -1.74 11.26
C PRO A 63 0.90 -2.03 12.60
N GLN A 64 1.08 -1.17 13.62
CA GLN A 64 0.50 -1.39 14.93
C GLN A 64 -1.04 -1.33 14.91
N VAL A 65 -1.65 -0.41 14.18
CA VAL A 65 -3.12 -0.36 14.06
C VAL A 65 -3.67 -1.64 13.42
N HIS A 66 -2.97 -2.19 12.43
CA HIS A 66 -3.36 -3.45 11.80
C HIS A 66 -3.19 -4.66 12.73
N ARG A 67 -2.18 -4.66 13.62
CA ARG A 67 -2.03 -5.71 14.66
C ARG A 67 -3.17 -5.67 15.68
N SER A 68 -3.47 -4.47 16.19
CA SER A 68 -4.41 -4.29 17.30
C SER A 68 -5.87 -4.25 16.88
N HIS A 69 -6.18 -3.96 15.63
CA HIS A 69 -7.56 -3.85 15.12
C HIS A 69 -7.79 -4.75 13.91
N THR A 70 -7.29 -4.43 12.72
CA THR A 70 -7.65 -5.12 11.47
C THR A 70 -7.40 -6.63 11.54
N GLY A 71 -6.25 -7.06 12.07
CA GLY A 71 -5.94 -8.48 12.22
C GLY A 71 -6.85 -9.19 13.22
N GLN A 72 -7.25 -8.50 14.30
CA GLN A 72 -8.19 -9.05 15.27
C GLN A 72 -9.60 -9.15 14.69
N GLU A 73 -10.06 -8.11 14.00
CA GLU A 73 -11.35 -8.12 13.29
C GLU A 73 -11.46 -9.27 12.29
N ILE A 74 -10.37 -9.56 11.55
CA ILE A 74 -10.34 -10.71 10.63
C ILE A 74 -10.48 -12.03 11.40
N LEU A 75 -9.78 -12.20 12.52
CA LEU A 75 -9.87 -13.40 13.34
C LEU A 75 -11.28 -13.58 13.95
N GLU A 76 -11.96 -12.48 14.26
CA GLU A 76 -13.33 -12.50 14.79
C GLU A 76 -14.40 -12.78 13.71
N GLN A 77 -14.18 -12.30 12.48
CA GLN A 77 -15.17 -12.36 11.40
C GLN A 77 -15.06 -13.61 10.54
N VAL A 78 -13.92 -14.28 10.52
CA VAL A 78 -13.70 -15.48 9.72
C VAL A 78 -13.94 -16.73 10.57
N ASP A 79 -14.98 -17.49 10.22
CA ASP A 79 -15.25 -18.77 10.87
C ASP A 79 -14.24 -19.84 10.44
N GLY A 80 -13.48 -20.34 11.39
CA GLY A 80 -12.51 -21.42 11.19
C GLY A 80 -11.08 -20.94 10.92
N PRO A 81 -10.16 -21.87 10.57
CA PRO A 81 -8.75 -21.55 10.41
C PRO A 81 -8.49 -20.79 9.11
N ILE A 82 -7.71 -19.71 9.23
CA ILE A 82 -7.20 -18.96 8.07
C ILE A 82 -5.90 -19.64 7.61
N HIS A 83 -5.87 -20.16 6.39
CA HIS A 83 -4.74 -20.91 5.85
C HIS A 83 -3.82 -20.06 4.98
N GLY A 84 -4.30 -18.95 4.44
CA GLY A 84 -3.52 -18.07 3.59
C GLY A 84 -3.99 -16.62 3.68
N PHE A 85 -3.05 -15.71 3.46
CA PHE A 85 -3.29 -14.27 3.37
C PHE A 85 -2.39 -13.67 2.28
N CYS A 86 -2.93 -12.78 1.47
CA CYS A 86 -2.12 -12.01 0.51
C CYS A 86 -2.47 -10.53 0.60
N SER A 87 -1.47 -9.69 0.31
CA SER A 87 -1.66 -8.24 0.33
C SER A 87 -0.72 -7.55 -0.66
N GLY A 88 -1.25 -6.54 -1.36
CA GLY A 88 -0.44 -5.60 -2.12
C GLY A 88 0.44 -4.77 -1.19
N ILE A 89 1.63 -4.42 -1.68
CA ILE A 89 2.62 -3.67 -0.92
C ILE A 89 2.67 -2.21 -1.40
N GLY A 90 2.13 -1.29 -0.57
CA GLY A 90 2.46 0.12 -0.59
C GLY A 90 3.41 0.41 0.56
N THR A 91 2.92 0.90 1.70
CA THR A 91 3.74 1.10 2.91
C THR A 91 4.18 -0.19 3.61
N GLY A 92 3.57 -1.32 3.29
CA GLY A 92 3.84 -2.60 3.96
C GLY A 92 3.19 -2.75 5.35
N GLY A 93 2.51 -1.72 5.85
CA GLY A 93 1.88 -1.75 7.18
C GLY A 93 0.81 -2.81 7.31
N THR A 94 -0.03 -2.97 6.29
CA THR A 94 -1.12 -3.95 6.24
C THR A 94 -0.61 -5.39 6.34
N ILE A 95 0.28 -5.78 5.42
CA ILE A 95 0.82 -7.15 5.40
C ILE A 95 1.60 -7.47 6.67
N THR A 96 2.35 -6.49 7.19
CA THR A 96 3.11 -6.65 8.43
C THR A 96 2.18 -6.86 9.62
N GLY A 97 1.27 -5.93 9.87
CA GLY A 97 0.43 -5.96 11.06
C GLY A 97 -0.59 -7.10 11.04
N ILE A 98 -1.30 -7.30 9.94
CA ILE A 98 -2.24 -8.42 9.78
C ILE A 98 -1.48 -9.74 9.78
N GLY A 99 -0.42 -9.86 8.98
CA GLY A 99 0.36 -11.08 8.85
C GLY A 99 0.90 -11.57 10.18
N GLU A 100 1.47 -10.69 11.00
CA GLU A 100 1.98 -11.04 12.34
C GLU A 100 0.85 -11.52 13.26
N THR A 101 -0.32 -10.87 13.22
CA THR A 101 -1.48 -11.27 14.03
C THR A 101 -2.02 -12.63 13.61
N LEU A 102 -2.20 -12.85 12.31
CA LEU A 102 -2.73 -14.11 11.79
C LEU A 102 -1.74 -15.26 11.97
N LYS A 103 -0.44 -15.04 11.76
CA LYS A 103 0.61 -16.04 12.02
C LYS A 103 0.73 -16.41 13.50
N ALA A 104 0.45 -15.48 14.41
CA ALA A 104 0.39 -15.80 15.84
C ALA A 104 -0.76 -16.76 16.18
N ALA A 105 -1.89 -16.67 15.46
CA ALA A 105 -3.02 -17.59 15.62
C ALA A 105 -2.85 -18.91 14.86
N ASN A 106 -2.23 -18.89 13.68
CA ASN A 106 -1.91 -20.08 12.87
C ASN A 106 -0.51 -19.94 12.26
N PRO A 107 0.55 -20.49 12.90
CA PRO A 107 1.92 -20.39 12.40
C PRO A 107 2.16 -21.04 11.04
N ASP A 108 1.34 -22.00 10.65
CA ASP A 108 1.49 -22.76 9.40
C ASP A 108 0.82 -22.09 8.19
N MET A 109 0.14 -20.95 8.42
CA MET A 109 -0.50 -20.23 7.31
C MET A 109 0.53 -19.65 6.34
N GLU A 110 0.15 -19.56 5.08
CA GLU A 110 0.95 -18.92 4.03
C GLU A 110 0.59 -17.43 3.89
N ILE A 111 1.60 -16.59 3.77
CA ILE A 111 1.43 -15.16 3.46
C ILE A 111 2.19 -14.84 2.20
N TRP A 112 1.54 -14.18 1.26
CA TRP A 112 2.12 -13.77 0.00
C TRP A 112 2.05 -12.25 -0.15
N ALA A 113 3.20 -11.65 -0.48
CA ALA A 113 3.25 -10.26 -0.92
C ALA A 113 2.81 -10.17 -2.38
N VAL A 114 2.17 -9.07 -2.77
CA VAL A 114 1.74 -8.83 -4.15
C VAL A 114 2.36 -7.53 -4.64
N GLU A 115 3.02 -7.58 -5.80
CA GLU A 115 3.65 -6.44 -6.46
C GLU A 115 3.15 -6.29 -7.89
N PRO A 116 3.00 -5.04 -8.41
CA PRO A 116 2.83 -4.79 -9.82
C PRO A 116 4.08 -5.21 -10.62
N GLU A 117 3.91 -5.80 -11.81
CA GLU A 117 5.04 -6.24 -12.66
C GLU A 117 6.04 -5.11 -12.94
N HIS A 118 5.55 -3.90 -13.15
CA HIS A 118 6.40 -2.73 -13.45
C HIS A 118 6.91 -1.98 -12.20
N ALA A 119 6.69 -2.51 -11.01
CA ALA A 119 7.23 -1.98 -9.75
C ALA A 119 7.55 -3.11 -8.75
N ALA A 120 8.04 -4.25 -9.25
CA ALA A 120 8.33 -5.46 -8.47
C ALA A 120 9.70 -5.36 -7.75
N ILE A 121 9.86 -4.40 -6.85
CA ILE A 121 11.13 -4.08 -6.19
C ILE A 121 11.56 -5.15 -5.22
N LEU A 122 10.63 -5.72 -4.45
CA LEU A 122 10.93 -6.80 -3.51
C LEU A 122 11.44 -8.04 -4.24
N SER A 123 11.04 -8.22 -5.49
CA SER A 123 11.50 -9.28 -6.39
C SER A 123 12.77 -8.92 -7.17
N GLY A 124 13.39 -7.77 -6.89
CA GLY A 124 14.61 -7.31 -7.58
C GLY A 124 14.37 -6.69 -8.96
N GLY A 125 13.14 -6.32 -9.27
CA GLY A 125 12.76 -5.61 -10.50
C GLY A 125 13.04 -4.10 -10.42
N SER A 126 12.72 -3.41 -11.49
CA SER A 126 12.86 -1.95 -11.62
C SER A 126 11.50 -1.25 -11.47
N ILE A 127 11.56 0.04 -11.17
CA ILE A 127 10.38 0.90 -11.10
C ILE A 127 9.97 1.32 -12.51
N GLY A 128 8.68 1.22 -12.81
CA GLY A 128 8.05 1.69 -14.04
C GLY A 128 6.60 2.08 -13.80
N SER A 129 5.95 2.57 -14.84
CA SER A 129 4.53 2.94 -14.77
C SER A 129 3.64 1.71 -14.77
N HIS A 130 2.66 1.68 -13.89
CA HIS A 130 1.61 0.66 -13.79
C HIS A 130 0.27 1.31 -13.42
N LEU A 131 -0.83 0.56 -13.57
CA LEU A 131 -2.19 1.05 -13.30
C LEU A 131 -2.69 0.76 -11.88
N GLN A 132 -1.96 -0.06 -11.12
CA GLN A 132 -2.33 -0.49 -9.76
C GLN A 132 -1.93 0.58 -8.74
N MET A 133 -2.63 1.71 -8.77
CA MET A 133 -2.32 2.92 -7.98
C MET A 133 -2.43 2.67 -6.46
N GLY A 134 -1.42 3.11 -5.71
CA GLY A 134 -1.38 3.02 -4.24
C GLY A 134 -0.63 1.80 -3.70
N ILE A 135 -0.05 1.00 -4.59
CA ILE A 135 0.94 -0.05 -4.28
C ILE A 135 2.12 0.09 -5.26
N GLY A 136 3.25 -0.52 -4.95
CA GLY A 136 4.43 -0.46 -5.81
C GLY A 136 5.05 0.94 -5.87
N ASP A 137 5.18 1.61 -4.73
CA ASP A 137 5.64 3.01 -4.62
C ASP A 137 7.15 3.18 -4.88
N GLY A 138 7.85 2.16 -5.30
CA GLY A 138 9.25 2.25 -5.70
C GLY A 138 10.27 2.22 -4.56
N VAL A 139 9.83 2.02 -3.33
CA VAL A 139 10.69 1.93 -2.13
C VAL A 139 10.35 0.69 -1.31
N ILE A 140 11.34 0.15 -0.59
CA ILE A 140 11.11 -0.86 0.44
C ILE A 140 10.95 -0.13 1.77
N PRO A 141 9.73 -0.12 2.36
CA PRO A 141 9.47 0.66 3.58
C PRO A 141 10.16 0.07 4.80
N ASP A 142 10.66 0.92 5.71
CA ASP A 142 11.31 0.46 6.96
C ASP A 142 10.36 -0.33 7.87
N ILE A 143 9.06 -0.02 7.82
CA ILE A 143 8.04 -0.72 8.62
C ILE A 143 7.62 -2.08 8.04
N LEU A 144 8.06 -2.43 6.82
CA LEU A 144 7.76 -3.72 6.22
C LEU A 144 8.57 -4.83 6.87
N ASN A 145 7.88 -5.77 7.50
CA ASN A 145 8.50 -7.01 7.95
C ASN A 145 8.70 -7.97 6.76
N GLN A 146 9.89 -7.93 6.15
CA GLN A 146 10.21 -8.76 4.99
C GLN A 146 10.27 -10.28 5.30
N ASN A 147 10.23 -10.66 6.57
CA ASN A 147 10.21 -12.08 6.99
C ASN A 147 8.80 -12.62 7.19
N ILE A 148 7.76 -11.79 7.02
CA ILE A 148 6.39 -12.22 7.30
C ILE A 148 5.78 -13.04 6.16
N TYR A 149 6.18 -12.81 4.92
CA TYR A 149 5.69 -13.51 3.74
C TYR A 149 6.69 -14.58 3.25
N GLN A 150 6.18 -15.64 2.65
CA GLN A 150 6.96 -16.75 2.11
C GLN A 150 7.27 -16.57 0.64
N ASP A 151 6.38 -15.87 -0.10
CA ASP A 151 6.52 -15.69 -1.54
C ASP A 151 5.97 -14.33 -1.99
N ILE A 152 6.29 -13.95 -3.21
CA ILE A 152 5.88 -12.71 -3.85
C ILE A 152 5.18 -13.03 -5.16
N TYR A 153 3.93 -12.58 -5.31
CA TYR A 153 3.18 -12.71 -6.55
C TYR A 153 3.25 -11.42 -7.36
N ILE A 154 3.78 -11.50 -8.58
CA ILE A 154 3.90 -10.38 -9.50
C ILE A 154 2.67 -10.35 -10.40
N VAL A 155 1.93 -9.23 -10.40
CA VAL A 155 0.66 -9.05 -11.13
C VAL A 155 0.83 -8.07 -12.28
N LYS A 156 0.35 -8.47 -13.47
CA LYS A 156 0.22 -7.58 -14.64
C LYS A 156 -1.04 -6.74 -14.55
N ASP A 157 -1.00 -5.54 -15.12
CA ASP A 157 -2.16 -4.63 -15.13
C ASP A 157 -3.38 -5.25 -15.80
N GLU A 158 -3.20 -5.95 -16.93
CA GLU A 158 -4.30 -6.63 -17.64
C GLU A 158 -4.90 -7.75 -16.80
N GLU A 159 -4.08 -8.45 -16.02
CA GLU A 159 -4.53 -9.52 -15.13
C GLU A 159 -5.34 -8.95 -13.97
N ALA A 160 -4.87 -7.87 -13.35
CA ALA A 160 -5.58 -7.17 -12.29
C ALA A 160 -6.95 -6.66 -12.77
N ILE A 161 -7.00 -6.01 -13.94
CA ILE A 161 -8.25 -5.52 -14.56
C ILE A 161 -9.22 -6.68 -14.82
N ARG A 162 -8.75 -7.74 -15.45
CA ARG A 162 -9.59 -8.92 -15.77
C ARG A 162 -10.13 -9.54 -14.49
N THR A 163 -9.30 -9.72 -13.47
CA THR A 163 -9.73 -10.34 -12.20
C THR A 163 -10.76 -9.48 -11.47
N ALA A 164 -10.60 -8.15 -11.44
CA ALA A 164 -11.59 -7.26 -10.87
C ALA A 164 -12.95 -7.33 -11.61
N GLN A 165 -12.93 -7.41 -12.96
CA GLN A 165 -14.14 -7.58 -13.76
C GLN A 165 -14.79 -8.96 -13.53
N GLU A 166 -14.00 -10.01 -13.38
CA GLU A 166 -14.51 -11.35 -13.07
C GLU A 166 -15.13 -11.42 -11.67
N LEU A 167 -14.52 -10.81 -10.66
CA LEU A 167 -15.11 -10.69 -9.32
C LEU A 167 -16.46 -9.99 -9.36
N ALA A 168 -16.55 -8.88 -10.09
CA ALA A 168 -17.81 -8.15 -10.23
C ALA A 168 -18.88 -8.99 -10.93
N SER A 169 -18.54 -9.68 -12.02
CA SER A 169 -19.51 -10.41 -12.84
C SER A 169 -19.91 -11.79 -12.29
N LYS A 170 -18.99 -12.48 -11.62
CA LYS A 170 -19.20 -13.85 -11.13
C LYS A 170 -19.65 -13.89 -9.66
N GLU A 171 -19.11 -12.99 -8.83
CA GLU A 171 -19.32 -13.00 -7.38
C GLU A 171 -20.13 -11.80 -6.88
N GLY A 172 -20.42 -10.82 -7.74
CA GLY A 172 -21.11 -9.59 -7.35
C GLY A 172 -20.27 -8.65 -6.47
N ILE A 173 -18.96 -8.85 -6.41
CA ILE A 173 -18.03 -8.04 -5.60
C ILE A 173 -17.37 -6.99 -6.49
N MET A 174 -17.67 -5.72 -6.24
CA MET A 174 -17.06 -4.59 -6.95
C MET A 174 -15.86 -4.06 -6.17
N CYS A 175 -14.67 -4.21 -6.73
CA CYS A 175 -13.42 -3.75 -6.14
C CYS A 175 -12.56 -2.97 -7.14
N GLY A 176 -11.54 -2.26 -6.64
CA GLY A 176 -10.47 -1.69 -7.48
C GLY A 176 -9.53 -2.77 -8.01
N ILE A 177 -8.66 -2.38 -8.94
CA ILE A 177 -7.67 -3.29 -9.56
C ILE A 177 -6.41 -3.49 -8.71
N SER A 178 -6.24 -2.66 -7.67
CA SER A 178 -5.08 -2.69 -6.77
C SER A 178 -5.28 -3.65 -5.62
#